data_aa6ca8313510ebe2238700ff88625869
#
_entry.id   aa6ca8313510ebe2238700ff88625869
#
_cell.length_a   1.000
_cell.length_b   1.000
_cell.length_c   1.000
_cell.angle_alpha   90.00
_cell.angle_beta   90.00
_cell.angle_gamma   90.00
#
_symmetry.space_group_name_H-M   'P 1'
#
loop_
_entity.id
_entity.type
_entity.pdbx_description
1 polymer ?
#
loop_
_entity_poly.entity_id
_entity_poly.type
_entity_poly.pdbx_seq_one_letter_code
_entity_poly.pdbx_strand_id
1 'polypeptide(L)'
;SLLFSHTFWRHSEIAEVYTLFCFLLVLSLLTLWRYFYYQEKKYLYLTYYLIGLNLSTHNLAFLIITSVLIFLFIYRKNTHLGMNDIIVSFALLILGFSLYGYLISKDLITNHNLWLTLRSALWGGISKDTILNYGSKRELLKFVLFIGLNFPTPNIFLAGIGLFSLFGKSGERLGWLLIVLLGLNLIIVLPFDFPDKYVFYFPTYVIVAFLMGIGSYKVLHKWKVSFYLLVPFALFPVIFYSYGPGLLKKYDLVFFPRDIPCRDNYTYFLTPWQRGYSGSREYGVKAFKALEENSILIADWTPYWVFKYLQKVEESRTDIVLISAGELDSADLNSRRKIYLADDEKGYYPDWIFEKYITKRKGVLFELEKK
;
A
#
# COMPACT_ATOMS: atom_id res chain seq x y z
N SER A 1 -11.95 13.00 7.57
CA SER A 1 -11.47 11.72 8.15
C SER A 1 -10.34 11.08 7.32
N LEU A 2 -10.45 11.00 5.99
CA LEU A 2 -9.41 10.39 5.14
C LEU A 2 -8.04 11.07 5.32
N LEU A 3 -7.97 12.40 5.36
CA LEU A 3 -6.73 13.16 5.55
C LEU A 3 -5.97 12.79 6.82
N PHE A 4 -6.70 12.38 7.86
CA PHE A 4 -6.14 11.97 9.14
C PHE A 4 -6.09 10.44 9.30
N SER A 5 -6.36 9.67 8.24
CA SER A 5 -6.18 8.23 8.30
C SER A 5 -4.70 7.89 8.22
N HIS A 6 -4.26 6.90 9.01
CA HIS A 6 -2.86 6.50 9.12
C HIS A 6 -2.21 6.24 7.76
N THR A 7 -2.79 5.34 6.98
CA THR A 7 -2.19 4.91 5.72
C THR A 7 -2.15 6.03 4.69
N PHE A 8 -3.23 6.83 4.58
CA PHE A 8 -3.25 7.95 3.63
C PHE A 8 -2.23 9.02 4.01
N TRP A 9 -2.15 9.42 5.28
CA TRP A 9 -1.16 10.39 5.76
C TRP A 9 0.26 9.90 5.50
N ARG A 10 0.58 8.67 5.93
CA ARG A 10 1.91 8.08 5.74
C ARG A 10 2.34 8.09 4.27
N HIS A 11 1.47 7.67 3.36
CA HIS A 11 1.79 7.61 1.93
C HIS A 11 1.72 8.97 1.22
N SER A 12 1.23 10.03 1.87
CA SER A 12 1.35 11.39 1.35
C SER A 12 2.73 12.03 1.61
N GLU A 13 3.51 11.47 2.53
CA GLU A 13 4.86 11.96 2.89
C GLU A 13 6.00 11.20 2.19
N ILE A 14 5.69 10.09 1.53
CA ILE A 14 6.68 9.26 0.82
C ILE A 14 6.42 9.28 -0.69
N ALA A 15 7.47 9.05 -1.48
CA ALA A 15 7.40 9.03 -2.93
C ALA A 15 6.76 7.72 -3.43
N GLU A 16 5.44 7.61 -3.26
CA GLU A 16 4.64 6.43 -3.60
C GLU A 16 3.44 6.79 -4.47
N VAL A 17 2.95 5.84 -5.24
CA VAL A 17 1.86 6.04 -6.22
C VAL A 17 0.46 6.09 -5.60
N TYR A 18 0.31 5.69 -4.35
CA TYR A 18 -1.01 5.42 -3.75
C TYR A 18 -1.89 6.66 -3.56
N THR A 19 -1.31 7.82 -3.27
CA THR A 19 -2.07 9.07 -3.14
C THR A 19 -2.62 9.53 -4.48
N LEU A 20 -1.82 9.41 -5.55
CA LEU A 20 -2.28 9.67 -6.92
C LEU A 20 -3.36 8.68 -7.35
N PHE A 21 -3.17 7.38 -7.03
CA PHE A 21 -4.18 6.35 -7.23
C PHE A 21 -5.51 6.71 -6.56
N CYS A 22 -5.48 7.12 -5.27
CA CYS A 22 -6.69 7.53 -4.54
C CYS A 22 -7.36 8.76 -5.17
N PHE A 23 -6.60 9.74 -5.60
CA PHE A 23 -7.12 10.93 -6.27
C PHE A 23 -7.85 10.56 -7.55
N LEU A 24 -7.24 9.75 -8.41
CA LEU A 24 -7.85 9.29 -9.66
C LEU A 24 -9.06 8.37 -9.42
N LEU A 25 -9.03 7.53 -8.36
CA LEU A 25 -10.18 6.75 -7.92
C LEU A 25 -11.38 7.65 -7.58
N VAL A 26 -11.16 8.66 -6.72
CA VAL A 26 -12.24 9.59 -6.30
C VAL A 26 -12.79 10.37 -7.49
N LEU A 27 -11.93 10.84 -8.39
CA LEU A 27 -12.36 11.52 -9.61
C LEU A 27 -13.17 10.60 -10.54
N SER A 28 -12.76 9.34 -10.69
CA SER A 28 -13.48 8.35 -11.49
C SER A 28 -14.88 8.08 -10.92
N LEU A 29 -14.99 7.93 -9.60
CA LEU A 29 -16.28 7.75 -8.92
C LEU A 29 -17.16 9.00 -9.06
N LEU A 30 -16.58 10.20 -8.92
CA LEU A 30 -17.31 11.47 -9.06
C LEU A 30 -17.84 11.67 -10.49
N THR A 31 -17.02 11.40 -11.51
CA THR A 31 -17.43 11.55 -12.90
C THR A 31 -18.47 10.50 -13.28
N LEU A 32 -18.34 9.27 -12.81
CA LEU A 32 -19.35 8.23 -12.99
C LEU A 32 -20.67 8.59 -12.32
N TRP A 33 -20.63 9.11 -11.09
CA TRP A 33 -21.83 9.61 -10.42
C TRP A 33 -22.49 10.75 -11.20
N ARG A 34 -21.71 11.72 -11.71
CA ARG A 34 -22.22 12.81 -12.56
C ARG A 34 -22.87 12.28 -13.84
N TYR A 35 -22.29 11.25 -14.45
CA TYR A 35 -22.91 10.59 -15.61
C TYR A 35 -24.33 10.10 -15.28
N PHE A 36 -24.52 9.40 -14.16
CA PHE A 36 -25.83 8.90 -13.77
C PHE A 36 -26.81 9.99 -13.33
N TYR A 37 -26.29 11.11 -12.81
CA TYR A 37 -27.14 12.22 -12.38
C TYR A 37 -27.59 13.10 -13.55
N TYR A 38 -26.65 13.50 -14.39
CA TYR A 38 -26.93 14.43 -15.52
C TYR A 38 -27.24 13.72 -16.83
N GLN A 39 -27.00 12.43 -16.97
CA GLN A 39 -27.13 11.61 -18.18
C GLN A 39 -26.27 12.14 -19.36
N GLU A 40 -25.21 12.89 -19.09
CA GLU A 40 -24.33 13.43 -20.13
C GLU A 40 -23.13 12.49 -20.37
N LYS A 41 -22.98 12.00 -21.59
CA LYS A 41 -21.96 11.02 -22.02
C LYS A 41 -20.52 11.50 -21.78
N LYS A 42 -20.26 12.82 -21.81
CA LYS A 42 -18.93 13.38 -21.51
C LYS A 42 -18.36 12.92 -20.17
N TYR A 43 -19.22 12.74 -19.15
CA TYR A 43 -18.77 12.27 -17.85
C TYR A 43 -18.39 10.78 -17.87
N LEU A 44 -19.08 9.95 -18.65
CA LEU A 44 -18.72 8.56 -18.85
C LEU A 44 -17.37 8.46 -19.58
N TYR A 45 -17.17 9.24 -20.65
CA TYR A 45 -15.91 9.29 -21.39
C TYR A 45 -14.75 9.70 -20.49
N LEU A 46 -14.95 10.74 -19.69
CA LEU A 46 -13.94 11.18 -18.70
C LEU A 46 -13.67 10.10 -17.66
N THR A 47 -14.69 9.36 -17.20
CA THR A 47 -14.53 8.24 -16.27
C THR A 47 -13.58 7.19 -16.84
N TYR A 48 -13.77 6.76 -18.08
CA TYR A 48 -12.92 5.74 -18.71
C TYR A 48 -11.50 6.24 -18.93
N TYR A 49 -11.31 7.50 -19.30
CA TYR A 49 -9.98 8.11 -19.40
C TYR A 49 -9.26 8.13 -18.05
N LEU A 50 -9.94 8.55 -16.99
CA LEU A 50 -9.39 8.57 -15.62
C LEU A 50 -9.06 7.17 -15.09
N ILE A 51 -9.87 6.15 -15.40
CA ILE A 51 -9.58 4.76 -15.08
C ILE A 51 -8.32 4.29 -15.84
N GLY A 52 -8.19 4.65 -17.12
CA GLY A 52 -6.98 4.36 -17.91
C GLY A 52 -5.72 4.98 -17.30
N LEU A 53 -5.78 6.25 -16.90
CA LEU A 53 -4.69 6.90 -16.15
C LEU A 53 -4.41 6.19 -14.83
N ASN A 54 -5.44 5.76 -14.13
CA ASN A 54 -5.29 5.08 -12.85
C ASN A 54 -4.65 3.69 -13.01
N LEU A 55 -4.94 2.96 -14.09
CA LEU A 55 -4.25 1.73 -14.46
C LEU A 55 -2.74 1.95 -14.71
N SER A 56 -2.36 3.15 -15.16
CA SER A 56 -0.96 3.53 -15.32
C SER A 56 -0.26 3.84 -13.98
N THR A 57 -1.01 4.03 -12.90
CA THR A 57 -0.44 4.27 -11.57
C THR A 57 -0.31 3.01 -10.74
N HIS A 58 -1.35 2.16 -10.72
CA HIS A 58 -1.36 0.96 -9.89
C HIS A 58 -2.35 -0.10 -10.38
N ASN A 59 -1.98 -1.38 -10.29
CA ASN A 59 -2.81 -2.51 -10.73
C ASN A 59 -4.14 -2.63 -9.96
N LEU A 60 -4.27 -2.10 -8.75
CA LEU A 60 -5.56 -2.03 -8.04
C LEU A 60 -6.66 -1.28 -8.84
N ALA A 61 -6.29 -0.49 -9.84
CA ALA A 61 -7.27 0.17 -10.72
C ALA A 61 -8.09 -0.82 -11.56
N PHE A 62 -7.63 -2.09 -11.73
CA PHE A 62 -8.45 -3.15 -12.30
C PHE A 62 -9.75 -3.39 -11.51
N LEU A 63 -9.74 -3.16 -10.19
CA LEU A 63 -10.95 -3.25 -9.37
C LEU A 63 -11.98 -2.19 -9.74
N ILE A 64 -11.50 -1.00 -10.09
CA ILE A 64 -12.36 0.13 -10.46
C ILE A 64 -13.06 -0.18 -11.79
N ILE A 65 -12.29 -0.57 -12.83
CA ILE A 65 -12.89 -0.89 -14.14
C ILE A 65 -13.86 -2.07 -14.03
N THR A 66 -13.49 -3.13 -13.29
CA THR A 66 -14.36 -4.28 -13.07
C THR A 66 -15.65 -3.87 -12.37
N SER A 67 -15.57 -3.02 -11.33
CA SER A 67 -16.75 -2.50 -10.62
C SER A 67 -17.64 -1.66 -11.54
N VAL A 68 -17.04 -0.81 -12.36
CA VAL A 68 -17.78 0.03 -13.32
C VAL A 68 -18.47 -0.83 -14.38
N LEU A 69 -17.80 -1.85 -14.91
CA LEU A 69 -18.39 -2.76 -15.91
C LEU A 69 -19.55 -3.56 -15.31
N ILE A 70 -19.40 -4.13 -14.13
CA ILE A 70 -20.48 -4.83 -13.42
C ILE A 70 -21.66 -3.89 -13.20
N PHE A 71 -21.37 -2.68 -12.75
CA PHE A 71 -22.39 -1.68 -12.47
C PHE A 71 -23.15 -1.25 -13.74
N LEU A 72 -22.45 -0.97 -14.84
CA LEU A 72 -23.08 -0.64 -16.14
C LEU A 72 -23.89 -1.82 -16.69
N PHE A 73 -23.45 -3.05 -16.48
CA PHE A 73 -24.19 -4.24 -16.86
C PHE A 73 -25.50 -4.38 -16.07
N ILE A 74 -25.48 -4.18 -14.75
CA ILE A 74 -26.67 -4.21 -13.92
C ILE A 74 -27.68 -3.14 -14.34
N TYR A 75 -27.20 -1.92 -14.61
CA TYR A 75 -28.03 -0.78 -14.97
C TYR A 75 -28.18 -0.55 -16.47
N ARG A 76 -27.83 -1.54 -17.32
CA ARG A 76 -27.83 -1.42 -18.79
C ARG A 76 -29.12 -0.88 -19.40
N LYS A 77 -30.27 -1.19 -18.81
CA LYS A 77 -31.58 -0.69 -19.25
C LYS A 77 -31.79 0.80 -19.03
N ASN A 78 -31.01 1.39 -18.12
CA ASN A 78 -31.05 2.81 -17.76
C ASN A 78 -29.92 3.61 -18.39
N THR A 79 -29.04 2.97 -19.18
CA THR A 79 -27.93 3.59 -19.88
C THR A 79 -28.24 3.55 -21.37
N HIS A 80 -28.51 4.69 -21.96
CA HIS A 80 -28.76 4.79 -23.40
C HIS A 80 -27.42 4.85 -24.18
N LEU A 81 -26.61 3.78 -24.03
CA LEU A 81 -25.28 3.67 -24.65
C LEU A 81 -25.39 3.00 -26.01
N GLY A 82 -24.98 3.71 -27.04
CA GLY A 82 -24.79 3.15 -28.38
C GLY A 82 -23.40 2.55 -28.56
N MET A 83 -23.18 1.82 -29.65
CA MET A 83 -21.88 1.23 -30.00
C MET A 83 -20.77 2.29 -30.06
N ASN A 84 -21.05 3.48 -30.60
CA ASN A 84 -20.08 4.57 -30.68
C ASN A 84 -19.64 5.03 -29.27
N ASP A 85 -20.53 5.03 -28.28
CA ASP A 85 -20.18 5.42 -26.92
C ASP A 85 -19.23 4.42 -26.27
N ILE A 86 -19.42 3.13 -26.57
CA ILE A 86 -18.54 2.05 -26.11
C ILE A 86 -17.15 2.19 -26.75
N ILE A 87 -17.09 2.41 -28.06
CA ILE A 87 -15.83 2.59 -28.80
C ILE A 87 -15.07 3.81 -28.28
N VAL A 88 -15.72 4.96 -28.09
CA VAL A 88 -15.09 6.17 -27.57
C VAL A 88 -14.60 5.95 -26.14
N SER A 89 -15.40 5.33 -25.29
CA SER A 89 -15.01 5.02 -23.92
C SER A 89 -13.76 4.12 -23.87
N PHE A 90 -13.72 3.07 -24.69
CA PHE A 90 -12.60 2.15 -24.78
C PHE A 90 -11.34 2.83 -25.35
N ALA A 91 -11.48 3.67 -26.39
CA ALA A 91 -10.37 4.45 -26.93
C ALA A 91 -9.75 5.39 -25.87
N LEU A 92 -10.61 6.05 -25.08
CA LEU A 92 -10.16 6.93 -23.99
C LEU A 92 -9.52 6.15 -22.84
N LEU A 93 -10.01 4.96 -22.53
CA LEU A 93 -9.34 4.06 -21.57
C LEU A 93 -7.92 3.71 -22.05
N ILE A 94 -7.77 3.32 -23.32
CA ILE A 94 -6.46 3.01 -23.91
C ILE A 94 -5.57 4.24 -23.91
N LEU A 95 -6.10 5.41 -24.23
CA LEU A 95 -5.34 6.66 -24.19
C LEU A 95 -4.79 6.94 -22.77
N GLY A 96 -5.63 6.80 -21.73
CA GLY A 96 -5.18 6.95 -20.36
C GLY A 96 -4.16 5.89 -19.94
N PHE A 97 -4.30 4.65 -20.41
CA PHE A 97 -3.39 3.53 -20.15
C PHE A 97 -2.08 3.60 -20.94
N SER A 98 -1.97 4.46 -21.94
CA SER A 98 -0.86 4.48 -22.91
C SER A 98 0.52 4.62 -22.28
N LEU A 99 0.64 5.32 -21.15
CA LEU A 99 1.90 5.47 -20.41
C LEU A 99 2.43 4.11 -19.93
N TYR A 100 1.57 3.31 -19.31
CA TYR A 100 1.96 1.97 -18.86
C TYR A 100 2.09 1.00 -20.03
N GLY A 101 1.23 1.14 -21.04
CA GLY A 101 1.33 0.39 -22.31
C GLY A 101 2.67 0.59 -23.01
N TYR A 102 3.21 1.81 -22.99
CA TYR A 102 4.56 2.08 -23.49
C TYR A 102 5.65 1.34 -22.70
N LEU A 103 5.56 1.31 -21.37
CA LEU A 103 6.53 0.59 -20.52
C LEU A 103 6.47 -0.92 -20.78
N ILE A 104 5.26 -1.50 -20.89
CA ILE A 104 5.06 -2.92 -21.24
C ILE A 104 5.66 -3.22 -22.62
N SER A 105 5.43 -2.35 -23.60
CA SER A 105 5.97 -2.51 -24.96
C SER A 105 7.49 -2.47 -24.96
N LYS A 106 8.09 -1.55 -24.21
CA LYS A 106 9.54 -1.43 -24.05
C LYS A 106 10.14 -2.68 -23.41
N ASP A 107 9.51 -3.20 -22.33
CA ASP A 107 9.95 -4.41 -21.66
C ASP A 107 9.85 -5.63 -22.59
N LEU A 108 8.78 -5.73 -23.38
CA LEU A 108 8.61 -6.80 -24.37
C LEU A 108 9.71 -6.77 -25.45
N ILE A 109 10.07 -5.57 -25.93
CA ILE A 109 11.14 -5.41 -26.92
C ILE A 109 12.49 -5.85 -26.33
N THR A 110 12.73 -5.57 -25.05
CA THR A 110 13.99 -5.91 -24.36
C THR A 110 14.09 -7.40 -24.05
N ASN A 111 13.02 -7.99 -23.52
CA ASN A 111 13.01 -9.38 -23.03
C ASN A 111 12.62 -10.41 -24.08
N HIS A 112 12.01 -9.98 -25.21
CA HIS A 112 11.49 -10.84 -26.28
C HIS A 112 10.56 -11.98 -25.80
N ASN A 113 9.94 -11.84 -24.62
CA ASN A 113 9.09 -12.84 -24.00
C ASN A 113 7.78 -12.20 -23.49
N LEU A 114 6.72 -12.36 -24.28
CA LEU A 114 5.39 -11.79 -23.95
C LEU A 114 4.85 -12.27 -22.60
N TRP A 115 5.02 -13.57 -22.30
CA TRP A 115 4.50 -14.13 -21.05
C TRP A 115 5.22 -13.56 -19.82
N LEU A 116 6.56 -13.46 -19.89
CA LEU A 116 7.37 -12.89 -18.81
C LEU A 116 7.01 -11.42 -18.60
N THR A 117 6.91 -10.63 -19.68
CA THR A 117 6.51 -9.21 -19.64
C THR A 117 5.12 -9.03 -19.05
N LEU A 118 4.11 -9.79 -19.51
CA LEU A 118 2.75 -9.69 -18.94
C LEU A 118 2.69 -10.13 -17.47
N ARG A 119 3.41 -11.18 -17.12
CA ARG A 119 3.50 -11.61 -15.71
C ARG A 119 4.15 -10.55 -14.84
N SER A 120 5.24 -9.95 -15.30
CA SER A 120 5.90 -8.84 -14.59
C SER A 120 4.97 -7.63 -14.45
N ALA A 121 4.28 -7.23 -15.51
CA ALA A 121 3.35 -6.12 -15.51
C ALA A 121 2.16 -6.33 -14.57
N LEU A 122 1.60 -7.54 -14.50
CA LEU A 122 0.42 -7.83 -13.69
C LEU A 122 0.74 -8.14 -12.23
N TRP A 123 1.85 -8.84 -11.98
CA TRP A 123 2.16 -9.42 -10.66
C TRP A 123 3.44 -8.88 -10.02
N GLY A 124 4.21 -8.05 -10.73
CA GLY A 124 5.43 -7.44 -10.18
C GLY A 124 6.50 -8.44 -9.76
N GLY A 125 6.56 -9.64 -10.40
CA GLY A 125 7.55 -10.67 -10.05
C GLY A 125 7.21 -11.51 -8.81
N ILE A 126 6.06 -11.28 -8.17
CA ILE A 126 5.63 -11.99 -6.96
C ILE A 126 5.36 -13.47 -7.25
N SER A 127 5.83 -14.38 -6.38
CA SER A 127 5.56 -15.80 -6.51
C SER A 127 4.08 -16.10 -6.23
N LYS A 128 3.52 -17.11 -6.94
CA LYS A 128 2.12 -17.51 -6.74
C LYS A 128 1.83 -17.99 -5.32
N ASP A 129 2.82 -18.58 -4.66
CA ASP A 129 2.69 -19.15 -3.33
C ASP A 129 2.50 -18.09 -2.23
N THR A 130 2.94 -16.85 -2.48
CA THR A 130 2.77 -15.72 -1.58
C THR A 130 1.37 -15.09 -1.69
N ILE A 131 0.63 -15.37 -2.78
CA ILE A 131 -0.60 -14.64 -3.13
C ILE A 131 -1.85 -15.24 -2.50
N LEU A 132 -1.87 -16.54 -2.19
CA LEU A 132 -3.12 -17.26 -1.93
C LEU A 132 -3.12 -18.02 -0.59
N ASN A 133 -3.13 -17.31 0.51
CA ASN A 133 -3.41 -17.89 1.81
C ASN A 133 -4.90 -17.71 2.17
N TYR A 134 -5.76 -18.54 1.56
CA TYR A 134 -7.20 -18.43 1.74
C TYR A 134 -7.66 -18.78 3.18
N GLY A 135 -8.34 -17.84 3.83
CA GLY A 135 -9.31 -18.18 4.86
C GLY A 135 -8.83 -18.19 6.30
N SER A 136 -7.73 -17.55 6.66
CA SER A 136 -7.36 -17.42 8.07
C SER A 136 -8.22 -16.36 8.77
N LYS A 137 -8.85 -16.73 9.91
CA LYS A 137 -9.48 -15.77 10.85
C LYS A 137 -8.53 -14.63 11.22
N ARG A 138 -7.23 -14.91 11.21
CA ARG A 138 -6.15 -13.94 11.43
C ARG A 138 -6.16 -12.80 10.42
N GLU A 139 -6.42 -13.08 9.14
CA GLU A 139 -6.44 -12.05 8.09
C GLU A 139 -7.64 -11.11 8.22
N LEU A 140 -8.79 -11.65 8.62
CA LEU A 140 -9.95 -10.81 8.94
C LEU A 140 -9.68 -9.93 10.17
N LEU A 141 -9.02 -10.46 11.20
CA LEU A 141 -8.63 -9.67 12.37
C LEU A 141 -7.64 -8.56 11.98
N LYS A 142 -6.61 -8.86 11.16
CA LYS A 142 -5.68 -7.84 10.63
C LYS A 142 -6.43 -6.73 9.88
N PHE A 143 -7.40 -7.10 9.03
CA PHE A 143 -8.23 -6.12 8.32
C PHE A 143 -8.98 -5.20 9.29
N VAL A 144 -9.65 -5.76 10.32
CA VAL A 144 -10.35 -4.98 11.35
C VAL A 144 -9.39 -4.04 12.08
N LEU A 145 -8.19 -4.53 12.42
CA LEU A 145 -7.16 -3.70 13.05
C LEU A 145 -6.67 -2.57 12.13
N PHE A 146 -6.50 -2.82 10.84
CA PHE A 146 -6.14 -1.79 9.86
C PHE A 146 -7.23 -0.73 9.71
N ILE A 147 -8.51 -1.12 9.70
CA ILE A 147 -9.63 -0.17 9.72
C ILE A 147 -9.60 0.66 11.01
N GLY A 148 -9.41 0.02 12.17
CA GLY A 148 -9.29 0.70 13.45
C GLY A 148 -8.11 1.66 13.53
N LEU A 149 -6.96 1.26 12.98
CA LEU A 149 -5.77 2.13 12.89
C LEU A 149 -6.02 3.35 11.98
N ASN A 150 -6.69 3.16 10.84
CA ASN A 150 -6.95 4.26 9.91
C ASN A 150 -8.04 5.23 10.42
N PHE A 151 -9.00 4.72 11.18
CA PHE A 151 -10.13 5.50 11.70
C PHE A 151 -10.32 5.26 13.21
N PRO A 152 -9.32 5.62 14.06
CA PRO A 152 -9.38 5.39 15.51
C PRO A 152 -10.32 6.39 16.20
N THR A 153 -11.58 6.45 15.76
CA THR A 153 -12.57 7.42 16.20
C THR A 153 -13.98 6.85 16.16
N PRO A 154 -14.86 7.20 17.09
CA PRO A 154 -16.27 6.81 17.04
C PRO A 154 -16.99 7.22 15.74
N ASN A 155 -16.48 8.23 15.03
CA ASN A 155 -17.06 8.64 13.74
C ASN A 155 -17.08 7.52 12.70
N ILE A 156 -16.33 6.42 12.89
CA ILE A 156 -16.37 5.27 11.98
C ILE A 156 -17.79 4.66 11.90
N PHE A 157 -18.57 4.70 12.98
CA PHE A 157 -19.96 4.20 12.96
C PHE A 157 -20.87 5.00 12.01
N LEU A 158 -20.48 6.23 11.66
CA LEU A 158 -21.19 7.03 10.65
C LEU A 158 -21.09 6.41 9.25
N ALA A 159 -20.08 5.57 8.98
CA ALA A 159 -20.00 4.84 7.71
C ALA A 159 -21.19 3.90 7.54
N GLY A 160 -21.64 3.22 8.62
CA GLY A 160 -22.87 2.42 8.62
C GLY A 160 -24.11 3.26 8.31
N ILE A 161 -24.27 4.41 8.99
CA ILE A 161 -25.38 5.34 8.73
C ILE A 161 -25.32 5.83 7.25
N GLY A 162 -24.16 6.17 6.77
CA GLY A 162 -23.94 6.58 5.38
C GLY A 162 -24.33 5.49 4.40
N LEU A 163 -23.89 4.26 4.61
CA LEU A 163 -24.22 3.11 3.78
C LEU A 163 -25.74 2.87 3.72
N PHE A 164 -26.40 2.77 4.88
CA PHE A 164 -27.86 2.58 4.91
C PHE A 164 -28.62 3.72 4.25
N SER A 165 -28.11 4.96 4.35
CA SER A 165 -28.75 6.11 3.72
C SER A 165 -28.68 6.12 2.19
N LEU A 166 -27.72 5.41 1.59
CA LEU A 166 -27.59 5.28 0.13
C LEU A 166 -28.65 4.37 -0.48
N PHE A 167 -29.25 3.44 0.27
CA PHE A 167 -30.30 2.57 -0.23
C PHE A 167 -31.71 3.24 -0.26
N GLY A 168 -31.79 4.55 -0.03
CA GLY A 168 -32.98 5.34 -0.37
C GLY A 168 -33.07 5.66 -1.86
N LYS A 169 -34.29 6.06 -2.32
CA LYS A 169 -34.67 6.23 -3.75
C LYS A 169 -33.67 6.98 -4.65
N SER A 170 -32.85 7.87 -4.13
CA SER A 170 -31.93 8.71 -4.91
C SER A 170 -30.47 8.25 -4.89
N GLY A 171 -30.07 7.40 -3.94
CA GLY A 171 -28.67 7.00 -3.71
C GLY A 171 -28.34 5.56 -4.06
N GLU A 172 -29.33 4.74 -4.37
CA GLU A 172 -29.21 3.29 -4.50
C GLU A 172 -28.12 2.86 -5.51
N ARG A 173 -28.03 3.53 -6.65
CA ARG A 173 -27.01 3.21 -7.67
C ARG A 173 -25.61 3.39 -7.17
N LEU A 174 -25.33 4.51 -6.49
CA LEU A 174 -24.02 4.78 -5.90
C LEU A 174 -23.72 3.78 -4.77
N GLY A 175 -24.74 3.46 -3.96
CA GLY A 175 -24.60 2.46 -2.90
C GLY A 175 -24.14 1.10 -3.45
N TRP A 176 -24.78 0.59 -4.49
CA TRP A 176 -24.39 -0.67 -5.13
C TRP A 176 -23.00 -0.61 -5.74
N LEU A 177 -22.61 0.49 -6.42
CA LEU A 177 -21.26 0.65 -6.95
C LEU A 177 -20.21 0.55 -5.85
N LEU A 178 -20.40 1.26 -4.74
CA LEU A 178 -19.46 1.26 -3.61
C LEU A 178 -19.38 -0.11 -2.95
N ILE A 179 -20.52 -0.85 -2.81
CA ILE A 179 -20.52 -2.22 -2.27
C ILE A 179 -19.78 -3.17 -3.20
N VAL A 180 -20.00 -3.09 -4.51
CA VAL A 180 -19.29 -3.95 -5.46
C VAL A 180 -17.79 -3.67 -5.41
N LEU A 181 -17.37 -2.41 -5.41
CA LEU A 181 -15.95 -2.05 -5.31
C LEU A 181 -15.34 -2.50 -3.98
N LEU A 182 -16.04 -2.30 -2.87
CA LEU A 182 -15.63 -2.77 -1.55
C LEU A 182 -15.49 -4.29 -1.51
N GLY A 183 -16.50 -5.01 -2.00
CA GLY A 183 -16.51 -6.46 -2.04
C GLY A 183 -15.37 -7.03 -2.88
N LEU A 184 -15.14 -6.50 -4.07
CA LEU A 184 -14.03 -6.90 -4.93
C LEU A 184 -12.68 -6.63 -4.28
N ASN A 185 -12.50 -5.45 -3.65
CA ASN A 185 -11.26 -5.15 -2.94
C ASN A 185 -11.01 -6.15 -1.80
N LEU A 186 -12.03 -6.47 -1.00
CA LEU A 186 -11.90 -7.44 0.08
C LEU A 186 -11.61 -8.84 -0.43
N ILE A 187 -12.34 -9.33 -1.44
CA ILE A 187 -12.15 -10.67 -2.02
C ILE A 187 -10.72 -10.83 -2.55
N ILE A 188 -10.15 -9.79 -3.16
CA ILE A 188 -8.80 -9.87 -3.73
C ILE A 188 -7.72 -9.67 -2.68
N VAL A 189 -7.89 -8.71 -1.76
CA VAL A 189 -6.81 -8.34 -0.82
C VAL A 189 -6.76 -9.24 0.43
N LEU A 190 -7.90 -9.74 0.92
CA LEU A 190 -7.90 -10.60 2.12
C LEU A 190 -6.98 -11.84 2.01
N PRO A 191 -6.90 -12.53 0.86
CA PRO A 191 -6.01 -13.68 0.71
C PRO A 191 -4.53 -13.34 0.63
N PHE A 192 -4.14 -12.09 0.36
CA PHE A 192 -2.73 -11.73 0.23
C PHE A 192 -2.00 -11.83 1.56
N ASP A 193 -0.80 -12.40 1.54
CA ASP A 193 0.11 -12.44 2.69
C ASP A 193 1.38 -11.64 2.41
N PHE A 194 1.25 -10.32 2.47
CA PHE A 194 2.37 -9.38 2.31
C PHE A 194 2.54 -8.51 3.54
N PRO A 195 3.78 -8.13 3.86
CA PRO A 195 4.06 -7.19 4.94
C PRO A 195 3.30 -5.87 4.79
N ASP A 196 3.22 -5.34 3.56
CA ASP A 196 2.57 -4.05 3.25
C ASP A 196 1.11 -4.19 2.79
N LYS A 197 0.46 -5.29 3.14
CA LYS A 197 -0.94 -5.59 2.79
C LYS A 197 -1.91 -4.44 3.12
N TYR A 198 -1.66 -3.69 4.18
CA TYR A 198 -2.51 -2.58 4.61
C TYR A 198 -2.67 -1.51 3.53
N VAL A 199 -1.72 -1.38 2.61
CA VAL A 199 -1.76 -0.41 1.51
C VAL A 199 -2.77 -0.80 0.45
N PHE A 200 -2.94 -2.08 0.18
CA PHE A 200 -3.88 -2.58 -0.82
C PHE A 200 -5.35 -2.38 -0.43
N TYR A 201 -5.63 -2.01 0.82
CA TYR A 201 -6.97 -1.60 1.27
C TYR A 201 -7.29 -0.11 1.00
N PHE A 202 -6.46 0.63 0.26
CA PHE A 202 -6.75 2.03 -0.06
C PHE A 202 -8.15 2.27 -0.64
N PRO A 203 -8.67 1.48 -1.61
CA PRO A 203 -10.04 1.62 -2.08
C PRO A 203 -11.07 1.52 -0.95
N THR A 204 -10.87 0.59 -0.03
CA THR A 204 -11.72 0.42 1.16
C THR A 204 -11.68 1.65 2.06
N TYR A 205 -10.50 2.21 2.35
CA TYR A 205 -10.38 3.40 3.21
C TYR A 205 -11.06 4.62 2.59
N VAL A 206 -10.93 4.80 1.28
CA VAL A 206 -11.62 5.87 0.54
C VAL A 206 -13.13 5.69 0.65
N ILE A 207 -13.65 4.48 0.43
CA ILE A 207 -15.08 4.18 0.52
C ILE A 207 -15.59 4.43 1.96
N VAL A 208 -14.91 3.92 2.97
CA VAL A 208 -15.28 4.13 4.38
C VAL A 208 -15.32 5.62 4.71
N ALA A 209 -14.30 6.39 4.33
CA ALA A 209 -14.27 7.83 4.56
C ALA A 209 -15.41 8.57 3.84
N PHE A 210 -15.74 8.16 2.61
CA PHE A 210 -16.87 8.70 1.85
C PHE A 210 -18.21 8.41 2.55
N LEU A 211 -18.41 7.17 2.98
CA LEU A 211 -19.61 6.76 3.74
C LEU A 211 -19.72 7.51 5.08
N MET A 212 -18.60 7.70 5.80
CA MET A 212 -18.56 8.54 7.00
C MET A 212 -19.02 9.97 6.69
N GLY A 213 -18.61 10.54 5.55
CA GLY A 213 -19.05 11.87 5.11
C GLY A 213 -20.56 11.94 4.90
N ILE A 214 -21.16 10.96 4.22
CA ILE A 214 -22.62 10.87 4.01
C ILE A 214 -23.35 10.72 5.35
N GLY A 215 -22.86 9.82 6.23
CA GLY A 215 -23.43 9.61 7.55
C GLY A 215 -23.37 10.88 8.41
N SER A 216 -22.23 11.59 8.38
CA SER A 216 -22.07 12.88 9.06
C SER A 216 -23.09 13.90 8.56
N TYR A 217 -23.28 14.02 7.25
CA TYR A 217 -24.29 14.93 6.67
C TYR A 217 -25.70 14.59 7.18
N LYS A 218 -26.08 13.31 7.22
CA LYS A 218 -27.41 12.88 7.72
C LYS A 218 -27.60 13.22 9.19
N VAL A 219 -26.59 12.97 10.02
CA VAL A 219 -26.64 13.28 11.46
C VAL A 219 -26.71 14.79 11.70
N LEU A 220 -25.87 15.58 11.02
CA LEU A 220 -25.85 17.02 11.12
C LEU A 220 -27.15 17.68 10.65
N HIS A 221 -27.75 17.14 9.58
CA HIS A 221 -29.04 17.64 9.09
C HIS A 221 -30.16 17.43 10.11
N LYS A 222 -30.13 16.32 10.84
CA LYS A 222 -31.12 16.00 11.88
C LYS A 222 -30.83 16.70 13.21
N TRP A 223 -29.54 16.76 13.62
CA TRP A 223 -29.09 17.30 14.91
C TRP A 223 -27.90 18.24 14.72
N LYS A 224 -28.14 19.54 14.56
CA LYS A 224 -27.09 20.55 14.33
C LYS A 224 -26.03 20.58 15.42
N VAL A 225 -26.41 20.29 16.67
CA VAL A 225 -25.50 20.27 17.84
C VAL A 225 -24.40 19.18 17.68
N SER A 226 -24.65 18.16 16.87
CA SER A 226 -23.66 17.09 16.63
C SER A 226 -22.37 17.58 15.96
N PHE A 227 -22.36 18.78 15.35
CA PHE A 227 -21.14 19.39 14.81
C PHE A 227 -20.06 19.52 15.87
N TYR A 228 -20.41 19.95 17.08
CA TYR A 228 -19.47 20.13 18.20
C TYR A 228 -18.85 18.81 18.68
N LEU A 229 -19.46 17.68 18.37
CA LEU A 229 -18.91 16.34 18.65
C LEU A 229 -18.14 15.76 17.46
N LEU A 230 -18.64 15.95 16.25
CA LEU A 230 -18.02 15.34 15.05
C LEU A 230 -16.64 15.94 14.74
N VAL A 231 -16.46 17.25 14.97
CA VAL A 231 -15.16 17.92 14.69
C VAL A 231 -14.05 17.42 15.62
N PRO A 232 -14.19 17.42 16.96
CA PRO A 232 -13.19 16.85 17.85
C PRO A 232 -12.87 15.38 17.52
N PHE A 233 -13.88 14.55 17.24
CA PHE A 233 -13.65 13.17 16.85
C PHE A 233 -12.98 13.03 15.47
N ALA A 234 -13.14 13.97 14.56
CA ALA A 234 -12.42 13.98 13.29
C ALA A 234 -10.93 14.30 13.48
N LEU A 235 -10.56 15.06 14.52
CA LEU A 235 -9.19 15.41 14.88
C LEU A 235 -8.55 14.39 15.86
N PHE A 236 -9.36 13.55 16.50
CA PHE A 236 -8.87 12.55 17.46
C PHE A 236 -7.75 11.63 16.92
N PRO A 237 -7.72 11.23 15.64
CA PRO A 237 -6.61 10.43 15.10
C PRO A 237 -5.24 11.08 15.33
N VAL A 238 -5.13 12.41 15.25
CA VAL A 238 -3.86 13.12 15.50
C VAL A 238 -3.38 12.90 16.93
N ILE A 239 -4.30 12.99 17.90
CA ILE A 239 -3.99 12.73 19.32
C ILE A 239 -3.64 11.27 19.52
N PHE A 240 -4.39 10.34 18.92
CA PHE A 240 -4.16 8.92 19.01
C PHE A 240 -2.76 8.55 18.48
N TYR A 241 -2.36 9.03 17.30
CA TYR A 241 -1.04 8.73 16.74
C TYR A 241 0.11 9.41 17.50
N SER A 242 -0.15 10.52 18.18
CA SER A 242 0.87 11.20 19.01
C SER A 242 1.17 10.45 20.30
N TYR A 243 0.16 9.92 20.97
CA TYR A 243 0.30 9.34 22.30
C TYR A 243 0.08 7.82 22.35
N GLY A 244 -0.73 7.29 21.43
CA GLY A 244 -1.09 5.87 21.38
C GLY A 244 0.11 4.94 21.23
N PRO A 245 1.07 5.18 20.31
CA PRO A 245 2.25 4.33 20.18
C PRO A 245 3.03 4.19 21.49
N GLY A 246 3.22 5.28 22.23
CA GLY A 246 3.89 5.26 23.52
C GLY A 246 3.15 4.46 24.60
N LEU A 247 1.80 4.57 24.62
CA LEU A 247 0.96 3.78 25.53
C LEU A 247 1.00 2.29 25.16
N LEU A 248 0.85 1.96 23.88
CA LEU A 248 0.90 0.56 23.41
C LEU A 248 2.26 -0.08 23.69
N LYS A 249 3.35 0.68 23.53
CA LYS A 249 4.71 0.25 23.87
C LYS A 249 4.87 -0.02 25.37
N LYS A 250 4.36 0.89 26.23
CA LYS A 250 4.44 0.74 27.68
C LYS A 250 3.82 -0.56 28.20
N TYR A 251 2.77 -1.04 27.53
CA TYR A 251 2.05 -2.27 27.92
C TYR A 251 2.35 -3.46 27.01
N ASP A 252 3.28 -3.33 26.07
CA ASP A 252 3.66 -4.36 25.08
C ASP A 252 2.47 -5.01 24.36
N LEU A 253 1.52 -4.18 23.91
CA LEU A 253 0.24 -4.64 23.36
C LEU A 253 0.27 -5.01 21.88
N VAL A 254 1.37 -4.76 21.18
CA VAL A 254 1.51 -5.04 19.73
C VAL A 254 2.74 -5.87 19.50
N PHE A 255 2.56 -7.05 18.92
CA PHE A 255 3.66 -7.90 18.47
C PHE A 255 4.15 -7.47 17.08
N PHE A 256 5.46 -7.24 16.97
CA PHE A 256 6.13 -7.00 15.68
C PHE A 256 7.01 -8.20 15.35
N PRO A 257 6.89 -8.76 14.13
CA PRO A 257 7.58 -10.00 13.75
C PRO A 257 9.09 -9.83 13.60
N ARG A 258 9.59 -8.59 13.51
CA ARG A 258 11.01 -8.31 13.33
C ARG A 258 11.42 -7.04 14.06
N ASP A 259 12.58 -7.11 14.73
CA ASP A 259 13.23 -5.97 15.35
C ASP A 259 14.49 -5.58 14.56
N ILE A 260 14.51 -4.37 14.00
CA ILE A 260 15.68 -3.84 13.29
C ILE A 260 16.37 -2.83 14.22
N PRO A 261 17.70 -2.90 14.36
CA PRO A 261 18.43 -1.97 15.21
C PRO A 261 18.15 -0.50 14.86
N CYS A 262 18.08 0.35 15.87
CA CYS A 262 17.73 1.78 15.76
C CYS A 262 16.30 2.07 15.25
N ARG A 263 15.43 1.06 15.16
CA ARG A 263 14.02 1.24 14.81
C ARG A 263 13.14 0.99 16.05
N ASP A 264 12.44 2.02 16.48
CA ASP A 264 11.32 1.85 17.41
C ASP A 264 10.08 1.42 16.61
N ASN A 265 9.75 0.14 16.64
CA ASN A 265 8.65 -0.44 15.87
C ASN A 265 7.30 0.21 16.18
N TYR A 266 7.03 0.59 17.43
CA TYR A 266 5.78 1.25 17.80
C TYR A 266 5.64 2.61 17.13
N THR A 267 6.65 3.46 17.23
CA THR A 267 6.66 4.76 16.55
C THR A 267 6.68 4.58 15.03
N TYR A 268 7.55 3.70 14.52
CA TYR A 268 7.72 3.50 13.08
C TYR A 268 6.43 3.04 12.37
N PHE A 269 5.70 2.06 12.93
CA PHE A 269 4.52 1.50 12.27
C PHE A 269 3.21 2.21 12.64
N LEU A 270 3.10 2.80 13.82
CA LEU A 270 1.84 3.33 14.32
C LEU A 270 1.73 4.87 14.24
N THR A 271 2.82 5.57 13.95
CA THR A 271 2.81 7.02 13.70
C THR A 271 2.82 7.26 12.19
N PRO A 272 1.84 7.98 11.61
CA PRO A 272 1.78 8.17 10.16
C PRO A 272 2.86 9.12 9.65
N TRP A 273 3.21 10.16 10.40
CA TRP A 273 4.26 11.11 9.99
C TRP A 273 5.65 10.56 10.27
N GLN A 274 6.57 10.83 9.35
CA GLN A 274 7.96 10.40 9.45
C GLN A 274 8.93 11.55 9.78
N ARG A 275 8.39 12.73 10.05
CA ARG A 275 9.18 13.93 10.37
C ARG A 275 10.04 13.68 11.62
N GLY A 276 11.37 13.88 11.46
CA GLY A 276 12.33 13.68 12.54
C GLY A 276 12.70 12.22 12.81
N TYR A 277 12.17 11.26 12.04
CA TYR A 277 12.57 9.86 12.15
C TYR A 277 13.89 9.62 11.40
N SER A 278 14.96 9.37 12.15
CA SER A 278 16.32 9.15 11.63
C SER A 278 16.85 7.73 11.83
N GLY A 279 16.03 6.82 12.35
CA GLY A 279 16.46 5.48 12.77
C GLY A 279 17.17 4.68 11.68
N SER A 280 16.69 4.72 10.44
CA SER A 280 17.32 4.03 9.32
C SER A 280 18.71 4.59 9.00
N ARG A 281 18.87 5.91 8.98
CA ARG A 281 20.18 6.55 8.76
C ARG A 281 21.14 6.30 9.93
N GLU A 282 20.63 6.38 11.15
CA GLU A 282 21.41 6.10 12.36
C GLU A 282 21.91 4.65 12.36
N TYR A 283 21.06 3.70 11.98
CA TYR A 283 21.44 2.31 11.81
C TYR A 283 22.54 2.16 10.76
N GLY A 284 22.36 2.74 9.57
CA GLY A 284 23.34 2.66 8.50
C GLY A 284 24.71 3.23 8.89
N VAL A 285 24.74 4.38 9.55
CA VAL A 285 26.00 5.00 10.05
C VAL A 285 26.66 4.13 11.12
N LYS A 286 25.89 3.58 12.08
CA LYS A 286 26.44 2.67 13.09
C LYS A 286 26.97 1.38 12.48
N ALA A 287 26.26 0.83 11.50
CA ALA A 287 26.70 -0.36 10.76
C ALA A 287 28.02 -0.11 10.04
N PHE A 288 28.13 0.97 9.27
CA PHE A 288 29.35 1.30 8.54
C PHE A 288 30.56 1.57 9.45
N LYS A 289 30.34 2.10 10.65
CA LYS A 289 31.41 2.25 11.66
C LYS A 289 31.88 0.92 12.23
N ALA A 290 31.02 -0.09 12.28
CA ALA A 290 31.36 -1.42 12.82
C ALA A 290 32.08 -2.32 11.82
N LEU A 291 32.01 -2.00 10.52
CA LEU A 291 32.62 -2.77 9.43
C LEU A 291 34.13 -2.52 9.33
N GLU A 292 34.87 -3.59 9.12
CA GLU A 292 36.28 -3.50 8.73
C GLU A 292 36.43 -3.01 7.30
N GLU A 293 37.61 -2.51 6.95
CA GLU A 293 37.91 -2.05 5.59
C GLU A 293 37.80 -3.22 4.59
N ASN A 294 37.32 -2.92 3.38
CA ASN A 294 37.16 -3.88 2.30
C ASN A 294 36.36 -5.14 2.62
N SER A 295 35.43 -5.06 3.60
CA SER A 295 34.57 -6.18 3.99
C SER A 295 33.35 -6.34 3.04
N ILE A 296 32.61 -7.42 3.21
CA ILE A 296 31.34 -7.70 2.53
C ILE A 296 30.21 -7.50 3.52
N LEU A 297 29.19 -6.74 3.14
CA LEU A 297 27.95 -6.58 3.89
C LEU A 297 26.78 -7.18 3.10
N ILE A 298 26.15 -8.19 3.65
CA ILE A 298 24.95 -8.82 3.11
C ILE A 298 23.74 -8.25 3.84
N ALA A 299 22.77 -7.75 3.10
CA ALA A 299 21.57 -7.17 3.65
C ALA A 299 20.33 -7.65 2.89
N ASP A 300 19.25 -7.91 3.61
CA ASP A 300 17.96 -8.10 2.97
C ASP A 300 17.43 -6.79 2.39
N TRP A 301 16.27 -6.86 1.71
CA TRP A 301 15.71 -5.74 0.97
C TRP A 301 15.57 -4.44 1.78
N THR A 302 15.16 -4.52 3.05
CA THR A 302 14.88 -3.32 3.86
C THR A 302 16.16 -2.54 4.22
N PRO A 303 17.16 -3.11 4.90
CA PRO A 303 18.41 -2.41 5.22
C PRO A 303 19.31 -2.20 3.99
N TYR A 304 19.22 -3.02 2.94
CA TYR A 304 20.01 -2.90 1.74
C TYR A 304 19.94 -1.50 1.13
N TRP A 305 18.72 -0.95 0.99
CA TRP A 305 18.55 0.37 0.38
C TRP A 305 19.07 1.52 1.25
N VAL A 306 19.11 1.35 2.56
CA VAL A 306 19.75 2.31 3.47
C VAL A 306 21.26 2.36 3.20
N PHE A 307 21.93 1.21 3.15
CA PHE A 307 23.36 1.12 2.85
C PHE A 307 23.68 1.60 1.44
N LYS A 308 22.85 1.21 0.47
CA LYS A 308 22.99 1.64 -0.92
C LYS A 308 22.93 3.16 -1.07
N TYR A 309 21.96 3.80 -0.35
CA TYR A 309 21.84 5.25 -0.31
C TYR A 309 23.10 5.90 0.28
N LEU A 310 23.57 5.44 1.43
CA LEU A 310 24.77 5.99 2.08
C LEU A 310 26.00 5.85 1.20
N GLN A 311 26.15 4.75 0.44
CA GLN A 311 27.27 4.56 -0.48
C GLN A 311 27.17 5.43 -1.73
N LYS A 312 25.97 5.53 -2.33
CA LYS A 312 25.81 6.16 -3.64
C LYS A 312 25.55 7.65 -3.58
N VAL A 313 24.91 8.13 -2.52
CA VAL A 313 24.51 9.53 -2.36
C VAL A 313 25.43 10.27 -1.37
N GLU A 314 25.76 9.62 -0.25
CA GLU A 314 26.65 10.22 0.76
C GLU A 314 28.12 9.81 0.59
N GLU A 315 28.44 9.02 -0.44
CA GLU A 315 29.78 8.51 -0.77
C GLU A 315 30.51 7.87 0.42
N SER A 316 29.74 7.30 1.35
CA SER A 316 30.23 6.72 2.59
C SER A 316 30.60 5.25 2.39
N ARG A 317 31.80 4.86 2.84
CA ARG A 317 32.29 3.46 2.85
C ARG A 317 32.13 2.76 1.50
N THR A 318 32.60 3.39 0.44
CA THR A 318 32.62 2.83 -0.93
C THR A 318 33.55 1.61 -1.08
N ASP A 319 34.42 1.38 -0.08
CA ASP A 319 35.27 0.19 0.06
C ASP A 319 34.49 -1.09 0.35
N ILE A 320 33.27 -1.00 0.90
CA ILE A 320 32.44 -2.15 1.28
C ILE A 320 31.70 -2.70 0.05
N VAL A 321 31.77 -4.03 -0.11
CA VAL A 321 30.97 -4.73 -1.10
C VAL A 321 29.60 -5.02 -0.51
N LEU A 322 28.56 -4.35 -1.02
CA LEU A 322 27.18 -4.53 -0.58
C LEU A 322 26.47 -5.53 -1.48
N ILE A 323 25.95 -6.62 -0.89
CA ILE A 323 25.23 -7.69 -1.60
C ILE A 323 23.81 -7.78 -1.05
N SER A 324 22.83 -7.86 -1.95
CA SER A 324 21.43 -8.15 -1.58
C SER A 324 21.29 -9.63 -1.21
N ALA A 325 20.63 -9.94 -0.09
CA ALA A 325 20.41 -11.33 0.32
C ALA A 325 19.65 -12.17 -0.73
N GLY A 326 18.80 -11.53 -1.55
CA GLY A 326 18.07 -12.19 -2.64
C GLY A 326 18.91 -12.48 -3.88
N GLU A 327 20.08 -11.85 -4.02
CA GLU A 327 21.01 -12.01 -5.16
C GLU A 327 22.29 -12.76 -4.76
N LEU A 328 22.37 -13.22 -3.51
CA LEU A 328 23.57 -13.83 -2.94
C LEU A 328 23.83 -15.22 -3.52
N ASP A 329 25.02 -15.42 -4.09
CA ASP A 329 25.57 -16.74 -4.46
C ASP A 329 26.60 -17.23 -3.43
N SER A 330 26.71 -18.53 -3.26
CA SER A 330 27.72 -19.14 -2.42
C SER A 330 29.17 -18.82 -2.85
N ALA A 331 29.38 -18.53 -4.12
CA ALA A 331 30.65 -18.08 -4.68
C ALA A 331 31.10 -16.71 -4.12
N ASP A 332 30.16 -15.84 -3.79
CA ASP A 332 30.43 -14.50 -3.24
C ASP A 332 31.15 -14.57 -1.88
N LEU A 333 30.94 -15.66 -1.13
CA LEU A 333 31.51 -15.88 0.21
C LEU A 333 32.87 -16.56 0.20
N ASN A 334 33.42 -16.94 -0.97
CA ASN A 334 34.75 -17.58 -1.08
C ASN A 334 35.92 -16.59 -1.06
N SER A 335 35.68 -15.33 -0.65
CA SER A 335 36.71 -14.31 -0.54
C SER A 335 37.46 -14.41 0.82
N ARG A 336 38.67 -13.85 0.85
CA ARG A 336 39.43 -13.66 2.11
C ARG A 336 38.89 -12.48 2.94
N ARG A 337 37.82 -11.81 2.48
CA ARG A 337 37.22 -10.65 3.13
C ARG A 337 36.34 -11.09 4.31
N LYS A 338 36.27 -10.26 5.34
CA LYS A 338 35.28 -10.48 6.39
C LYS A 338 33.87 -10.21 5.86
N ILE A 339 32.93 -11.02 6.32
CA ILE A 339 31.56 -11.04 5.85
C ILE A 339 30.63 -10.72 7.01
N TYR A 340 29.71 -9.82 6.79
CA TYR A 340 28.75 -9.36 7.79
C TYR A 340 27.32 -9.48 7.26
N LEU A 341 26.39 -9.83 8.15
CA LEU A 341 24.95 -9.72 7.92
C LEU A 341 24.43 -8.43 8.57
N ALA A 342 23.45 -7.81 7.94
CA ALA A 342 22.75 -6.66 8.49
C ALA A 342 21.97 -7.00 9.75
N ASP A 343 21.37 -8.18 9.82
CA ASP A 343 20.78 -8.82 11.00
C ASP A 343 20.87 -10.34 10.88
N ASP A 344 20.43 -11.09 11.88
CA ASP A 344 20.48 -12.55 11.94
C ASP A 344 19.11 -13.23 11.84
N GLU A 345 18.12 -12.53 11.29
CA GLU A 345 16.76 -13.05 11.12
C GLU A 345 16.70 -14.06 9.98
N LYS A 346 16.56 -15.35 10.32
CA LYS A 346 16.67 -16.48 9.38
C LYS A 346 15.74 -16.40 8.17
N GLY A 347 14.54 -15.89 8.30
CA GLY A 347 13.59 -15.79 7.21
C GLY A 347 13.93 -14.77 6.11
N TYR A 348 14.99 -13.97 6.28
CA TYR A 348 15.40 -12.92 5.34
C TYR A 348 16.69 -13.22 4.59
N TYR A 349 17.33 -14.34 4.90
CA TYR A 349 18.57 -14.81 4.27
C TYR A 349 18.42 -16.25 3.83
N PRO A 350 19.21 -16.74 2.83
CA PRO A 350 19.23 -18.15 2.45
C PRO A 350 19.62 -19.04 3.62
N ASP A 351 18.90 -20.14 3.85
CA ASP A 351 19.09 -21.05 4.99
C ASP A 351 20.52 -21.62 5.07
N TRP A 352 21.16 -21.86 3.91
CA TRP A 352 22.51 -22.41 3.85
C TRP A 352 23.57 -21.51 4.52
N ILE A 353 23.30 -20.20 4.72
CA ILE A 353 24.19 -19.31 5.47
C ILE A 353 24.29 -19.80 6.93
N PHE A 354 23.15 -20.01 7.55
CA PHE A 354 23.06 -20.43 8.96
C PHE A 354 23.45 -21.91 9.15
N GLU A 355 23.46 -22.72 8.07
CA GLU A 355 23.99 -24.08 8.10
C GLU A 355 25.51 -24.10 8.10
N LYS A 356 26.16 -23.25 7.30
CA LYS A 356 27.63 -23.24 7.09
C LYS A 356 28.39 -22.27 7.99
N TYR A 357 27.72 -21.26 8.51
CA TYR A 357 28.35 -20.19 9.29
C TYR A 357 27.70 -20.01 10.67
N ILE A 358 28.50 -19.51 11.61
CA ILE A 358 28.03 -19.02 12.92
C ILE A 358 27.97 -17.51 12.82
N THR A 359 26.90 -16.91 13.36
CA THR A 359 26.73 -15.46 13.47
C THR A 359 27.26 -14.97 14.81
N LYS A 360 28.14 -13.99 14.80
CA LYS A 360 28.67 -13.34 15.99
C LYS A 360 28.34 -11.85 15.97
N ARG A 361 27.63 -11.39 16.97
CA ARG A 361 27.20 -9.99 17.03
C ARG A 361 28.40 -9.05 17.14
N LYS A 362 28.47 -8.05 16.25
CA LYS A 362 29.48 -6.99 16.24
C LYS A 362 28.78 -5.62 16.11
N GLY A 363 28.50 -5.00 17.26
CA GLY A 363 27.71 -3.77 17.32
C GLY A 363 26.25 -4.00 16.90
N VAL A 364 25.87 -3.39 15.79
CA VAL A 364 24.52 -3.51 15.17
C VAL A 364 24.47 -4.54 14.03
N LEU A 365 25.59 -5.20 13.73
CA LEU A 365 25.77 -6.20 12.67
C LEU A 365 26.13 -7.57 13.24
N PHE A 366 26.19 -8.57 12.34
CA PHE A 366 26.58 -9.93 12.67
C PHE A 366 27.70 -10.41 11.75
N GLU A 367 28.87 -10.69 12.28
CA GLU A 367 30.02 -11.25 11.57
C GLU A 367 29.76 -12.76 11.30
N LEU A 368 30.07 -13.24 10.09
CA LEU A 368 29.99 -14.64 9.74
C LEU A 368 31.33 -15.33 9.95
N GLU A 369 31.37 -16.32 10.82
CA GLU A 369 32.52 -17.22 11.05
C GLU A 369 32.18 -18.62 10.50
N LYS A 370 33.09 -19.27 9.74
CA LYS A 370 32.86 -20.65 9.27
C LYS A 370 32.75 -21.60 10.47
N LYS A 371 31.80 -22.52 10.41
CA LYS A 371 31.66 -23.60 11.40
C LYS A 371 32.83 -24.54 11.38
#